data_efbd19eb27410fb26b39080e8b0c6e73
#
_entry.id   efbd19eb27410fb26b39080e8b0c6e73
#
_cell.length_a   1.000
_cell.length_b   1.000
_cell.length_c   1.000
_cell.angle_alpha   90.00
_cell.angle_beta   90.00
_cell.angle_gamma   90.00
#
_symmetry.space_group_name_H-M   'P 1'
#
loop_
_entity.id
_entity.type
_entity.pdbx_description
1 polymer ?
#
loop_
_entity_poly.entity_id
_entity_poly.type
_entity_poly.pdbx_seq_one_letter_code
_entity_poly.pdbx_strand_id
1 'polypeptide(L)'
;SYINNSDENFRSLLNYMQMHYQTVTLSKLALAFNYSERQVIRIFKKNTGKGFSELLTEIRMNKAIQLLKNKDIPINGIASMLGYSSTYYFNKVFLETFTFSPESFRKRISQT
;
A
#
# COMPACT_ATOMS: atom_id res chain seq x y z
N SER A 1 -9.30 -29.88 -6.31
CA SER A 1 -9.60 -28.55 -5.83
C SER A 1 -9.79 -27.59 -7.00
N TYR A 2 -10.83 -26.85 -6.90
CA TYR A 2 -11.22 -25.96 -7.97
C TYR A 2 -10.66 -24.58 -7.67
N ILE A 3 -9.56 -24.24 -8.33
CA ILE A 3 -9.01 -22.90 -8.16
C ILE A 3 -9.54 -22.02 -9.29
N ASN A 4 -10.23 -20.96 -8.94
CA ASN A 4 -10.74 -20.01 -9.89
C ASN A 4 -9.57 -19.19 -10.45
N ASN A 5 -9.44 -19.11 -11.76
CA ASN A 5 -8.38 -18.35 -12.42
C ASN A 5 -8.39 -16.89 -11.97
N SER A 6 -9.57 -16.32 -11.66
CA SER A 6 -9.70 -14.96 -11.15
C SER A 6 -8.96 -14.79 -9.83
N ASP A 7 -9.05 -15.78 -8.95
CA ASP A 7 -8.41 -15.72 -7.64
C ASP A 7 -6.90 -15.79 -7.76
N GLU A 8 -6.40 -16.64 -8.65
CA GLU A 8 -4.96 -16.73 -8.92
C GLU A 8 -4.43 -15.44 -9.50
N ASN A 9 -5.17 -14.86 -10.46
CA ASN A 9 -4.79 -13.59 -11.07
C ASN A 9 -4.76 -12.47 -10.04
N PHE A 10 -5.77 -12.43 -9.17
CA PHE A 10 -5.81 -11.44 -8.10
C PHE A 10 -4.61 -11.58 -7.16
N ARG A 11 -4.30 -12.81 -6.75
CA ARG A 11 -3.15 -13.05 -5.84
C ARG A 11 -1.85 -12.58 -6.48
N SER A 12 -1.66 -12.88 -7.76
CA SER A 12 -0.45 -12.47 -8.47
C SER A 12 -0.32 -10.95 -8.55
N LEU A 13 -1.43 -10.27 -8.86
CA LEU A 13 -1.46 -8.82 -8.91
C LEU A 13 -1.16 -8.21 -7.54
N LEU A 14 -1.80 -8.74 -6.51
CA LEU A 14 -1.61 -8.25 -5.14
C LEU A 14 -0.17 -8.46 -4.67
N ASN A 15 0.39 -9.63 -4.96
CA ASN A 15 1.77 -9.94 -4.62
C ASN A 15 2.74 -8.98 -5.30
N TYR A 16 2.51 -8.65 -6.56
CA TYR A 16 3.33 -7.69 -7.28
C TYR A 16 3.26 -6.31 -6.59
N MET A 17 2.06 -5.88 -6.19
CA MET A 17 1.91 -4.62 -5.49
C MET A 17 2.67 -4.60 -4.16
N GLN A 18 2.62 -5.70 -3.42
CA GLN A 18 3.32 -5.81 -2.14
C GLN A 18 4.83 -5.77 -2.32
N MET A 19 5.34 -6.28 -3.43
CA MET A 19 6.77 -6.26 -3.72
C MET A 19 7.24 -4.92 -4.29
N HIS A 20 6.33 -4.16 -4.90
CA HIS A 20 6.69 -2.93 -5.62
C HIS A 20 5.89 -1.72 -5.16
N TYR A 21 5.42 -1.72 -3.90
CA TYR A 21 4.52 -0.69 -3.40
C TYR A 21 5.11 0.73 -3.47
N GLN A 22 6.42 0.83 -3.50
CA GLN A 22 7.09 2.14 -3.54
C GLN A 22 6.90 2.84 -4.89
N THR A 23 6.88 2.07 -5.98
CA THR A 23 6.90 2.65 -7.32
C THR A 23 5.76 2.20 -8.24
N VAL A 24 4.94 1.24 -7.81
CA VAL A 24 3.92 0.68 -8.67
C VAL A 24 2.85 1.71 -9.04
N THR A 25 2.42 1.67 -10.29
CA THR A 25 1.27 2.42 -10.78
C THR A 25 0.31 1.43 -11.42
N LEU A 26 -0.94 1.84 -11.62
CA LEU A 26 -1.92 0.99 -12.28
C LEU A 26 -1.43 0.60 -13.68
N SER A 27 -0.83 1.53 -14.39
CA SER A 27 -0.28 1.29 -15.73
C SER A 27 0.83 0.25 -15.70
N LYS A 28 1.79 0.38 -14.76
CA LYS A 28 2.90 -0.56 -14.63
C LYS A 28 2.40 -1.95 -14.26
N LEU A 29 1.43 -2.03 -13.36
CA LEU A 29 0.86 -3.30 -12.92
C LEU A 29 0.17 -4.01 -14.08
N ALA A 30 -0.67 -3.29 -14.82
CA ALA A 30 -1.37 -3.85 -15.97
C ALA A 30 -0.39 -4.36 -17.02
N LEU A 31 0.63 -3.55 -17.31
CA LEU A 31 1.64 -3.90 -18.30
C LEU A 31 2.41 -5.16 -17.88
N ALA A 32 2.76 -5.28 -16.61
CA ALA A 32 3.53 -6.42 -16.11
C ALA A 32 2.80 -7.76 -16.30
N PHE A 33 1.47 -7.73 -16.29
CA PHE A 33 0.66 -8.94 -16.44
C PHE A 33 -0.03 -9.04 -17.80
N ASN A 34 0.29 -8.14 -18.71
CA ASN A 34 -0.32 -8.12 -20.03
C ASN A 34 -1.85 -7.97 -19.96
N TYR A 35 -2.30 -7.16 -19.00
CA TYR A 35 -3.71 -6.80 -18.84
C TYR A 35 -3.93 -5.36 -19.25
N SER A 36 -5.18 -5.02 -19.57
CA SER A 36 -5.59 -3.62 -19.62
C SER A 36 -5.78 -3.11 -18.20
N GLU A 37 -5.68 -1.80 -18.01
CA GLU A 37 -5.98 -1.20 -16.69
C GLU A 37 -7.39 -1.53 -16.24
N ARG A 38 -8.33 -1.56 -17.19
CA ARG A 38 -9.73 -1.89 -16.92
C ARG A 38 -9.88 -3.29 -16.36
N GLN A 39 -9.12 -4.25 -16.88
CA GLN A 39 -9.13 -5.63 -16.38
C GLN A 39 -8.61 -5.69 -14.94
N VAL A 40 -7.53 -4.97 -14.64
CA VAL A 40 -6.98 -4.92 -13.28
C VAL A 40 -8.01 -4.35 -12.32
N ILE A 41 -8.64 -3.23 -12.69
CA ILE A 41 -9.67 -2.60 -11.87
C ILE A 41 -10.81 -3.58 -11.59
N ARG A 42 -11.25 -4.30 -12.60
CA ARG A 42 -12.34 -5.28 -12.47
C ARG A 42 -11.95 -6.40 -11.52
N ILE A 43 -10.73 -6.93 -11.64
CA ILE A 43 -10.24 -8.02 -10.78
C ILE A 43 -10.21 -7.56 -9.33
N PHE A 44 -9.70 -6.35 -9.07
CA PHE A 44 -9.64 -5.79 -7.71
C PHE A 44 -11.03 -5.58 -7.14
N LYS A 45 -11.93 -4.98 -7.90
CA LYS A 45 -13.30 -4.74 -7.43
C LYS A 45 -14.03 -6.04 -7.10
N LYS A 46 -13.85 -7.06 -7.94
CA LYS A 46 -14.49 -8.35 -7.74
C LYS A 46 -13.99 -9.04 -6.47
N ASN A 47 -12.71 -8.95 -6.18
CA ASN A 47 -12.11 -9.67 -5.07
C ASN A 47 -12.10 -8.90 -3.74
N THR A 48 -12.09 -7.57 -3.78
CA THR A 48 -11.95 -6.75 -2.57
C THR A 48 -13.02 -5.68 -2.41
N GLY A 49 -13.73 -5.36 -3.47
CA GLY A 49 -14.62 -4.21 -3.48
C GLY A 49 -13.90 -2.88 -3.59
N LYS A 50 -12.57 -2.89 -3.71
CA LYS A 50 -11.73 -1.68 -3.68
C LYS A 50 -11.01 -1.48 -4.99
N GLY A 51 -10.59 -0.23 -5.24
CA GLY A 51 -9.77 0.11 -6.39
C GLY A 51 -8.29 0.01 -6.11
N PHE A 52 -7.50 0.27 -7.16
CA PHE A 52 -6.04 0.20 -7.08
C PHE A 52 -5.48 1.14 -6.00
N SER A 53 -5.92 2.39 -6.01
CA SER A 53 -5.39 3.40 -5.07
C SER A 53 -5.66 3.05 -3.62
N GLU A 54 -6.86 2.54 -3.34
CA GLU A 54 -7.22 2.13 -1.99
C GLU A 54 -6.35 0.97 -1.51
N LEU A 55 -6.16 -0.03 -2.37
CA LEU A 55 -5.33 -1.19 -2.03
C LEU A 55 -3.88 -0.80 -1.83
N LEU A 56 -3.36 0.09 -2.69
CA LEU A 56 -1.98 0.57 -2.54
C LEU A 56 -1.81 1.33 -1.22
N THR A 57 -2.79 2.17 -0.88
CA THR A 57 -2.75 2.90 0.39
C THR A 57 -2.74 1.94 1.58
N GLU A 58 -3.57 0.90 1.54
CA GLU A 58 -3.58 -0.10 2.62
C GLU A 58 -2.22 -0.79 2.77
N ILE A 59 -1.62 -1.18 1.65
CA ILE A 59 -0.29 -1.82 1.67
C ILE A 59 0.73 -0.86 2.27
N ARG A 60 0.76 0.39 1.82
CA ARG A 60 1.71 1.39 2.31
C ARG A 60 1.50 1.71 3.79
N MET A 61 0.26 1.80 4.23
CA MET A 61 -0.03 2.09 5.64
C MET A 61 0.37 0.93 6.55
N ASN A 62 0.17 -0.31 6.11
CA ASN A 62 0.65 -1.47 6.86
C ASN A 62 2.17 -1.48 6.96
N LYS A 63 2.86 -1.13 5.89
CA LYS A 63 4.32 -1.00 5.91
C LYS A 63 4.77 0.15 6.80
N ALA A 64 4.01 1.25 6.81
CA ALA A 64 4.32 2.40 7.66
C ALA A 64 4.35 2.01 9.14
N ILE A 65 3.39 1.22 9.59
CA ILE A 65 3.34 0.73 10.97
C ILE A 65 4.62 -0.02 11.31
N GLN A 66 5.08 -0.89 10.41
CA GLN A 66 6.32 -1.65 10.63
C GLN A 66 7.55 -0.74 10.68
N LEU A 67 7.64 0.21 9.76
CA LEU A 67 8.78 1.12 9.69
C LEU A 67 8.85 2.06 10.89
N LEU A 68 7.68 2.47 11.40
CA LEU A 68 7.62 3.38 12.56
C LEU A 68 8.15 2.73 13.84
N LYS A 69 8.20 1.40 13.91
CA LYS A 69 8.76 0.69 15.05
C LYS A 69 10.27 0.86 15.14
N ASN A 70 10.92 1.20 14.05
CA ASN A 70 12.36 1.46 14.05
C ASN A 70 12.60 2.95 14.30
N LYS A 71 13.03 3.27 15.52
CA LYS A 71 13.25 4.66 15.95
C LYS A 71 14.32 5.39 15.16
N ASP A 72 15.22 4.65 14.52
CA ASP A 72 16.33 5.23 13.78
C ASP A 72 15.92 5.79 12.43
N ILE A 73 14.74 5.40 11.93
CA ILE A 73 14.26 5.90 10.64
C ILE A 73 13.41 7.15 10.88
N PRO A 74 13.82 8.31 10.36
CA PRO A 74 13.02 9.53 10.54
C PRO A 74 11.72 9.45 9.74
N ILE A 75 10.72 10.20 10.18
CA ILE A 75 9.39 10.18 9.54
C ILE A 75 9.48 10.51 8.05
N ASN A 76 10.29 11.53 7.69
CA ASN A 76 10.46 11.89 6.27
C ASN A 76 11.11 10.75 5.47
N GLY A 77 11.99 9.99 6.09
CA GLY A 77 12.58 8.82 5.46
C GLY A 77 11.55 7.73 5.20
N ILE A 78 10.64 7.51 6.16
CA ILE A 78 9.55 6.54 5.99
C ILE A 78 8.65 6.94 4.84
N ALA A 79 8.26 8.22 4.77
CA ALA A 79 7.43 8.72 3.68
C ALA A 79 8.06 8.41 2.32
N SER A 80 9.35 8.67 2.19
CA SER A 80 10.10 8.40 0.96
C SER A 80 10.14 6.91 0.64
N MET A 81 10.42 6.08 1.64
CA MET A 81 10.48 4.62 1.48
C MET A 81 9.16 4.03 1.02
N LEU A 82 8.05 4.64 1.41
CA LEU A 82 6.73 4.18 1.02
C LEU A 82 6.30 4.65 -0.38
N GLY A 83 7.05 5.57 -0.97
CA GLY A 83 6.75 6.08 -2.31
C GLY A 83 5.99 7.38 -2.33
N TYR A 84 5.86 8.08 -1.20
CA TYR A 84 5.21 9.39 -1.16
C TYR A 84 6.19 10.48 -1.54
N SER A 85 5.71 11.46 -2.30
CA SER A 85 6.54 12.55 -2.77
C SER A 85 6.80 13.61 -1.70
N SER A 86 6.00 13.62 -0.63
CA SER A 86 6.18 14.57 0.46
C SER A 86 5.80 13.95 1.80
N THR A 87 6.49 14.39 2.84
CA THR A 87 6.17 13.99 4.22
C THR A 87 4.79 14.50 4.62
N TYR A 88 4.43 15.69 4.15
CA TYR A 88 3.13 16.28 4.44
C TYR A 88 1.99 15.36 3.97
N TYR A 89 2.08 14.86 2.74
CA TYR A 89 1.04 13.99 2.20
C TYR A 89 1.00 12.66 2.94
N PHE A 90 2.14 12.10 3.26
CA PHE A 90 2.21 10.87 4.06
C PHE A 90 1.51 11.07 5.41
N ASN A 91 1.84 12.16 6.11
CA ASN A 91 1.22 12.46 7.41
C ASN A 91 -0.30 12.58 7.28
N LYS A 92 -0.76 13.22 6.22
CA LYS A 92 -2.19 13.39 5.95
C LYS A 92 -2.89 12.06 5.77
N VAL A 93 -2.33 11.19 4.92
CA VAL A 93 -2.92 9.87 4.63
C VAL A 93 -2.91 9.01 5.89
N PHE A 94 -1.82 9.04 6.64
CA PHE A 94 -1.69 8.26 7.87
C PHE A 94 -2.75 8.71 8.90
N LEU A 95 -2.89 10.01 9.09
CA LEU A 95 -3.88 10.56 10.02
C LEU A 95 -5.30 10.18 9.61
N GLU A 96 -5.61 10.24 8.31
CA GLU A 96 -6.92 9.85 7.80
C GLU A 96 -7.20 8.35 8.01
N THR A 97 -6.16 7.54 7.93
CA THR A 97 -6.29 6.08 8.07
C THR A 97 -6.42 5.65 9.53
N PHE A 98 -5.59 6.21 10.41
CA PHE A 98 -5.45 5.73 11.79
C PHE A 98 -5.94 6.70 12.86
N THR A 99 -6.39 7.88 12.48
CA THR A 99 -6.90 8.94 13.37
C THR A 99 -5.85 9.59 14.27
N PHE A 100 -4.59 9.25 14.13
CA PHE A 100 -3.47 9.92 14.81
C PHE A 100 -2.28 10.00 13.87
N SER A 101 -1.34 10.89 14.19
CA SER A 101 -0.19 11.14 13.32
C SER A 101 0.87 10.04 13.46
N PRO A 102 1.77 9.90 12.46
CA PRO A 102 2.89 8.97 12.59
C PRO A 102 3.74 9.24 13.82
N GLU A 103 3.98 10.50 14.14
CA GLU A 103 4.77 10.88 15.30
C GLU A 103 4.09 10.48 16.61
N SER A 104 2.77 10.71 16.71
CA SER A 104 1.99 10.28 17.88
C SER A 104 2.02 8.77 18.03
N PHE A 105 1.86 8.05 16.93
CA PHE A 105 1.93 6.59 16.94
C PHE A 105 3.28 6.12 17.47
N ARG A 106 4.37 6.71 16.97
CA ARG A 106 5.73 6.33 17.39
C ARG A 106 5.93 6.57 18.89
N LYS A 107 5.41 7.66 19.41
CA LYS A 107 5.50 7.97 20.84
C LYS A 107 4.75 6.93 21.67
N ARG A 108 3.57 6.51 21.20
CA ARG A 108 2.75 5.52 21.92
C ARG A 108 3.45 4.17 22.01
N ILE A 109 4.05 3.70 20.92
CA ILE A 109 4.72 2.39 20.95
C ILE A 109 6.01 2.41 21.73
N SER A 110 6.66 3.59 21.89
CA SER A 110 7.88 3.69 22.66
C SER A 110 7.63 3.79 24.17
N GLN A 111 6.37 3.95 24.58
CA GLN A 111 5.98 4.00 25.99
C GLN A 111 5.59 2.64 26.57
N THR A 112 5.58 1.60 25.72
CA THR A 112 5.23 0.24 26.17
C THR A 112 6.49 -0.65 26.45
#